data_ef8b3373af713976fd5e0ee32110a76f
#
_entry.id   ef8b3373af713976fd5e0ee32110a76f
#
_cell.length_a   1.000
_cell.length_b   1.000
_cell.length_c   1.000
_cell.angle_alpha   90.00
_cell.angle_beta   90.00
_cell.angle_gamma   90.00
#
_symmetry.space_group_name_H-M   'P 1'
#
loop_
_entity.id
_entity.type
_entity.pdbx_description
1 polymer ?
#
loop_
_entity_poly.entity_id
_entity_poly.type
_entity_poly.pdbx_seq_one_letter_code
_entity_poly.pdbx_strand_id
1 'polypeptide(L)'
;MARIRPTLHGSQLGGGNLSFEEKVVLAGRTGYPAVDFSLAEAHAYGDNAKVRHLLDANGVVPGTIGGVVRAGVFSPEEEFATALEHVHALAADVVALGGSTTGGGISRFAAMPKAEAWPIAVERLKRMDAALDGTGVRIGLEFLGCPVYKPETITHWTSRGETHPFIQSLAETNEILHEVKSRNVGITLDSYHWYGSDGTIAQIRETPGAWITLLHINDGKSDVARHDLHDFDRIMPGEGNFPLADWLSAISHTGFDGFVALEVLGPRMAGVAPEAYAAAGLDCLRPIYAKAGLSLT
;
A
#
# COMPACT_ATOMS: atom_id res chain seq x y z
N MET A 1 15.87 10.57 -12.95
CA MET A 1 15.61 10.71 -11.51
C MET A 1 14.39 9.87 -11.20
N ALA A 2 14.37 9.20 -10.07
CA ALA A 2 13.20 8.47 -9.57
C ALA A 2 12.00 9.42 -9.45
N ARG A 3 10.82 9.00 -9.90
CA ARG A 3 9.60 9.79 -9.81
C ARG A 3 8.68 9.13 -8.78
N ILE A 4 8.45 9.81 -7.68
CA ILE A 4 7.49 9.40 -6.65
C ILE A 4 6.30 10.34 -6.80
N ARG A 5 5.18 9.82 -7.31
CA ARG A 5 4.00 10.62 -7.65
C ARG A 5 2.89 10.38 -6.63
N PRO A 6 2.17 11.43 -6.18
CA PRO A 6 1.04 11.21 -5.28
C PRO A 6 -0.13 10.53 -6.01
N THR A 7 -0.83 9.66 -5.30
CA THR A 7 -2.10 9.08 -5.75
C THR A 7 -3.19 9.37 -4.73
N LEU A 8 -4.42 9.68 -5.21
CA LEU A 8 -5.56 9.87 -4.32
C LEU A 8 -6.02 8.50 -3.82
N HIS A 9 -5.93 8.28 -2.51
CA HIS A 9 -6.27 7.03 -1.85
C HIS A 9 -7.61 7.13 -1.11
N GLY A 10 -8.25 5.98 -0.87
CA GLY A 10 -9.55 5.91 -0.18
C GLY A 10 -9.58 6.56 1.20
N SER A 11 -8.49 6.51 1.96
CA SER A 11 -8.36 7.17 3.27
C SER A 11 -8.51 8.70 3.21
N GLN A 12 -8.30 9.31 2.04
CA GLN A 12 -8.39 10.76 1.84
C GLN A 12 -9.81 11.24 1.50
N LEU A 13 -10.79 10.38 1.62
CA LEU A 13 -12.18 10.70 1.28
C LEU A 13 -13.01 11.15 2.48
N GLY A 14 -12.38 11.44 3.63
CA GLY A 14 -13.04 11.98 4.82
C GLY A 14 -14.13 11.08 5.42
N GLY A 15 -14.13 9.79 5.12
CA GLY A 15 -15.20 8.85 5.48
C GLY A 15 -16.45 8.99 4.60
N GLY A 16 -16.41 9.82 3.54
CA GLY A 16 -17.48 9.94 2.56
C GLY A 16 -17.52 8.73 1.61
N ASN A 17 -18.72 8.22 1.35
CA ASN A 17 -18.95 7.19 0.35
C ASN A 17 -19.02 7.83 -1.04
N LEU A 18 -17.85 8.11 -1.65
CA LEU A 18 -17.79 8.55 -3.03
C LEU A 18 -17.92 7.33 -3.97
N SER A 19 -18.72 7.48 -5.02
CA SER A 19 -18.72 6.55 -6.15
C SER A 19 -17.36 6.55 -6.84
N PHE A 20 -17.09 5.53 -7.65
CA PHE A 20 -15.87 5.47 -8.46
C PHE A 20 -15.68 6.72 -9.32
N GLU A 21 -16.76 7.18 -10.00
CA GLU A 21 -16.74 8.39 -10.83
C GLU A 21 -16.38 9.63 -10.01
N GLU A 22 -17.01 9.83 -8.86
CA GLU A 22 -16.72 10.97 -7.98
C GLU A 22 -15.27 10.97 -7.48
N LYS A 23 -14.69 9.81 -7.19
CA LYS A 23 -13.27 9.69 -6.80
C LYS A 23 -12.33 10.11 -7.93
N VAL A 24 -12.59 9.65 -9.16
CA VAL A 24 -11.77 9.99 -10.34
C VAL A 24 -11.86 11.49 -10.63
N VAL A 25 -13.08 12.06 -10.63
CA VAL A 25 -13.29 13.50 -10.80
C VAL A 25 -12.60 14.31 -9.71
N LEU A 26 -12.70 13.87 -8.45
CA LEU A 26 -12.04 14.53 -7.33
C LEU A 26 -10.51 14.54 -7.50
N ALA A 27 -9.91 13.42 -7.91
CA ALA A 27 -8.47 13.34 -8.16
C ALA A 27 -8.02 14.38 -9.19
N GLY A 28 -8.69 14.42 -10.35
CA GLY A 28 -8.37 15.39 -11.41
C GLY A 28 -8.55 16.85 -10.95
N ARG A 29 -9.66 17.16 -10.29
CA ARG A 29 -9.97 18.52 -9.80
C ARG A 29 -8.99 19.01 -8.73
N THR A 30 -8.51 18.15 -7.88
CA THR A 30 -7.56 18.48 -6.80
C THR A 30 -6.10 18.41 -7.23
N GLY A 31 -5.82 17.95 -8.46
CA GLY A 31 -4.48 17.94 -9.04
C GLY A 31 -3.66 16.68 -8.71
N TYR A 32 -4.30 15.59 -8.29
CA TYR A 32 -3.63 14.29 -8.21
C TYR A 32 -3.41 13.73 -9.62
N PRO A 33 -2.19 13.26 -9.94
CA PRO A 33 -1.92 12.62 -11.22
C PRO A 33 -2.47 11.19 -11.29
N ALA A 34 -2.84 10.60 -10.15
CA ALA A 34 -3.31 9.21 -10.06
C ALA A 34 -4.41 9.05 -9.01
N VAL A 35 -5.15 7.95 -9.13
CA VAL A 35 -6.20 7.56 -8.18
C VAL A 35 -6.15 6.05 -7.92
N ASP A 36 -6.33 5.66 -6.66
CA ASP A 36 -6.43 4.27 -6.24
C ASP A 36 -7.88 3.81 -6.22
N PHE A 37 -8.12 2.61 -6.72
CA PHE A 37 -9.44 1.99 -6.72
C PHE A 37 -9.33 0.45 -6.78
N SER A 38 -10.46 -0.23 -6.64
CA SER A 38 -10.54 -1.67 -6.80
C SER A 38 -11.13 -2.06 -8.16
N LEU A 39 -10.78 -3.24 -8.66
CA LEU A 39 -11.43 -3.81 -9.85
C LEU A 39 -12.94 -3.90 -9.68
N ALA A 40 -13.43 -4.19 -8.46
CA ALA A 40 -14.86 -4.26 -8.18
C ALA A 40 -15.56 -2.90 -8.42
N GLU A 41 -14.95 -1.79 -8.01
CA GLU A 41 -15.48 -0.45 -8.26
C GLU A 41 -15.47 -0.10 -9.75
N ALA A 42 -14.37 -0.44 -10.44
CA ALA A 42 -14.24 -0.21 -11.87
C ALA A 42 -15.28 -1.00 -12.66
N HIS A 43 -15.44 -2.29 -12.39
CA HIS A 43 -16.43 -3.16 -13.05
C HIS A 43 -17.88 -2.75 -12.74
N ALA A 44 -18.15 -2.28 -11.52
CA ALA A 44 -19.47 -1.74 -11.18
C ALA A 44 -19.82 -0.46 -11.95
N TYR A 45 -18.82 0.36 -12.32
CA TYR A 45 -19.01 1.56 -13.11
C TYR A 45 -19.24 1.24 -14.60
N GLY A 46 -18.52 0.25 -15.15
CA GLY A 46 -18.68 -0.14 -16.54
C GLY A 46 -17.56 -1.06 -17.06
N ASP A 47 -17.51 -1.19 -18.37
CA ASP A 47 -16.40 -1.90 -19.02
C ASP A 47 -15.10 -1.09 -18.99
N ASN A 48 -13.99 -1.76 -19.35
CA ASN A 48 -12.64 -1.15 -19.31
C ASN A 48 -12.54 0.09 -20.21
N ALA A 49 -13.28 0.15 -21.34
CA ALA A 49 -13.27 1.30 -22.24
C ALA A 49 -13.91 2.52 -21.59
N LYS A 50 -15.05 2.34 -20.92
CA LYS A 50 -15.76 3.40 -20.19
C LYS A 50 -14.93 3.91 -19.00
N VAL A 51 -14.29 3.00 -18.26
CA VAL A 51 -13.39 3.36 -17.14
C VAL A 51 -12.19 4.16 -17.65
N ARG A 52 -11.53 3.71 -18.72
CA ARG A 52 -10.42 4.43 -19.35
C ARG A 52 -10.83 5.82 -19.80
N HIS A 53 -11.98 5.94 -20.46
CA HIS A 53 -12.49 7.24 -20.90
C HIS A 53 -12.67 8.22 -19.73
N LEU A 54 -13.19 7.74 -18.59
CA LEU A 54 -13.34 8.58 -17.39
C LEU A 54 -11.98 9.04 -16.85
N LEU A 55 -11.02 8.13 -16.74
CA LEU A 55 -9.66 8.45 -16.28
C LEU A 55 -9.00 9.49 -17.19
N ASP A 56 -9.02 9.25 -18.50
CA ASP A 56 -8.40 10.13 -19.50
C ASP A 56 -9.08 11.53 -19.54
N ALA A 57 -10.40 11.58 -19.41
CA ALA A 57 -11.17 12.84 -19.37
C ALA A 57 -10.82 13.71 -18.14
N ASN A 58 -10.34 13.11 -17.06
CA ASN A 58 -9.93 13.82 -15.85
C ASN A 58 -8.41 13.97 -15.72
N GLY A 59 -7.63 13.48 -16.70
CA GLY A 59 -6.17 13.60 -16.71
C GLY A 59 -5.48 12.81 -15.62
N VAL A 60 -6.09 11.73 -15.13
CA VAL A 60 -5.55 10.87 -14.07
C VAL A 60 -5.25 9.47 -14.59
N VAL A 61 -4.27 8.82 -13.98
CA VAL A 61 -3.95 7.41 -14.25
C VAL A 61 -4.27 6.55 -13.04
N PRO A 62 -4.41 5.22 -13.19
CA PRO A 62 -4.45 4.33 -12.04
C PRO A 62 -3.17 4.42 -11.22
N GLY A 63 -3.29 4.59 -9.91
CA GLY A 63 -2.23 4.39 -8.94
C GLY A 63 -2.11 2.90 -8.62
N THR A 64 -2.85 2.46 -7.59
CA THR A 64 -3.00 1.04 -7.26
C THR A 64 -4.41 0.57 -7.61
N ILE A 65 -4.51 -0.60 -8.29
CA ILE A 65 -5.80 -1.25 -8.53
C ILE A 65 -5.90 -2.50 -7.67
N GLY A 66 -6.74 -2.44 -6.63
CA GLY A 66 -6.92 -3.55 -5.71
C GLY A 66 -7.76 -4.70 -6.27
N GLY A 67 -7.62 -5.89 -5.69
CA GLY A 67 -8.52 -7.03 -5.93
C GLY A 67 -8.02 -8.07 -6.92
N VAL A 68 -6.73 -8.10 -7.27
CA VAL A 68 -6.13 -9.13 -8.16
C VAL A 68 -5.86 -10.43 -7.39
N VAL A 69 -5.22 -10.35 -6.24
CA VAL A 69 -4.97 -11.51 -5.37
C VAL A 69 -5.80 -11.33 -4.10
N ARG A 70 -6.77 -12.23 -3.89
CA ARG A 70 -7.76 -12.11 -2.81
C ARG A 70 -7.53 -13.08 -1.66
N ALA A 71 -6.36 -13.69 -1.59
CA ALA A 71 -6.00 -14.64 -0.54
C ALA A 71 -4.64 -14.28 0.06
N GLY A 72 -4.52 -14.38 1.37
CA GLY A 72 -3.26 -14.23 2.09
C GLY A 72 -2.45 -15.53 2.13
N VAL A 73 -1.18 -15.42 2.57
CA VAL A 73 -0.27 -16.58 2.65
C VAL A 73 -0.70 -17.65 3.64
N PHE A 74 -1.66 -17.39 4.52
CA PHE A 74 -2.22 -18.36 5.47
C PHE A 74 -3.71 -18.64 5.23
N SER A 75 -4.26 -18.23 4.10
CA SER A 75 -5.61 -18.66 3.68
C SER A 75 -5.68 -20.18 3.57
N PRO A 76 -6.86 -20.80 3.74
CA PRO A 76 -7.06 -22.21 3.41
C PRO A 76 -6.57 -22.53 2.00
N GLU A 77 -6.02 -23.73 1.79
CA GLU A 77 -5.39 -24.08 0.51
C GLU A 77 -6.34 -23.95 -0.68
N GLU A 78 -7.59 -24.38 -0.52
CA GLU A 78 -8.60 -24.27 -1.57
C GLU A 78 -8.89 -22.80 -1.94
N GLU A 79 -9.03 -21.93 -0.94
CA GLU A 79 -9.23 -20.48 -1.13
C GLU A 79 -8.02 -19.85 -1.84
N PHE A 80 -6.81 -20.23 -1.40
CA PHE A 80 -5.58 -19.72 -1.98
C PHE A 80 -5.40 -20.16 -3.45
N ALA A 81 -5.61 -21.45 -3.73
CA ALA A 81 -5.52 -21.99 -5.08
C ALA A 81 -6.55 -21.33 -6.02
N THR A 82 -7.81 -21.24 -5.59
CA THR A 82 -8.88 -20.56 -6.34
C THR A 82 -8.55 -19.09 -6.62
N ALA A 83 -7.98 -18.37 -5.64
CA ALA A 83 -7.57 -17.00 -5.86
C ALA A 83 -6.50 -16.86 -6.95
N LEU A 84 -5.55 -17.81 -7.00
CA LEU A 84 -4.49 -17.79 -8.03
C LEU A 84 -5.01 -18.15 -9.43
N GLU A 85 -6.03 -18.99 -9.58
CA GLU A 85 -6.64 -19.32 -10.87
C GLU A 85 -7.18 -18.09 -11.61
N HIS A 86 -7.62 -17.07 -10.88
CA HIS A 86 -8.20 -15.84 -11.45
C HIS A 86 -7.19 -14.72 -11.73
N VAL A 87 -5.95 -14.87 -11.27
CA VAL A 87 -4.93 -13.79 -11.33
C VAL A 87 -4.71 -13.29 -12.74
N HIS A 88 -4.56 -14.19 -13.75
CA HIS A 88 -4.31 -13.77 -15.13
C HIS A 88 -5.46 -12.93 -15.72
N ALA A 89 -6.71 -13.30 -15.48
CA ALA A 89 -7.87 -12.56 -15.97
C ALA A 89 -7.98 -11.20 -15.29
N LEU A 90 -7.82 -11.16 -13.96
CA LEU A 90 -7.89 -9.91 -13.19
C LEU A 90 -6.70 -8.98 -13.49
N ALA A 91 -5.51 -9.54 -13.70
CA ALA A 91 -4.34 -8.76 -14.11
C ALA A 91 -4.50 -8.19 -15.52
N ALA A 92 -5.14 -8.91 -16.45
CA ALA A 92 -5.44 -8.39 -17.78
C ALA A 92 -6.36 -7.15 -17.70
N ASP A 93 -7.33 -7.14 -16.80
CA ASP A 93 -8.17 -5.95 -16.55
C ASP A 93 -7.35 -4.79 -15.99
N VAL A 94 -6.45 -5.03 -15.03
CA VAL A 94 -5.55 -4.00 -14.50
C VAL A 94 -4.74 -3.35 -15.62
N VAL A 95 -4.15 -4.17 -16.51
CA VAL A 95 -3.35 -3.69 -17.64
C VAL A 95 -4.22 -2.95 -18.67
N ALA A 96 -5.42 -3.45 -18.97
CA ALA A 96 -6.37 -2.79 -19.85
C ALA A 96 -6.79 -1.42 -19.33
N LEU A 97 -6.85 -1.24 -18.01
CA LEU A 97 -7.10 0.04 -17.35
C LEU A 97 -5.88 0.96 -17.31
N GLY A 98 -4.70 0.48 -17.73
CA GLY A 98 -3.44 1.22 -17.70
C GLY A 98 -2.69 1.15 -16.37
N GLY A 99 -3.10 0.24 -15.49
CA GLY A 99 -2.42 -0.05 -14.22
C GLY A 99 -1.33 -1.11 -14.37
N SER A 100 -0.49 -1.21 -13.35
CA SER A 100 0.56 -2.23 -13.26
C SER A 100 0.82 -2.69 -11.83
N THR A 101 0.07 -2.15 -10.86
CA THR A 101 0.29 -2.39 -9.44
C THR A 101 -1.01 -2.75 -8.73
N THR A 102 -0.97 -3.78 -7.92
CA THR A 102 -2.03 -4.16 -6.97
C THR A 102 -1.47 -4.21 -5.56
N GLY A 103 -2.31 -3.99 -4.57
CA GLY A 103 -1.95 -4.05 -3.16
C GLY A 103 -2.43 -5.33 -2.48
N GLY A 104 -1.78 -5.68 -1.41
CA GLY A 104 -2.14 -6.76 -0.49
C GLY A 104 -1.37 -6.62 0.82
N GLY A 105 -1.72 -7.43 1.82
CA GLY A 105 -1.01 -7.47 3.09
C GLY A 105 -0.24 -8.78 3.24
N ILE A 106 0.87 -8.74 3.98
CA ILE A 106 1.51 -9.93 4.49
C ILE A 106 1.09 -10.15 5.95
N SER A 107 0.82 -11.39 6.31
CA SER A 107 0.32 -11.72 7.65
C SER A 107 1.30 -11.27 8.74
N ARG A 108 0.79 -10.50 9.71
CA ARG A 108 1.53 -10.09 10.91
C ARG A 108 1.72 -11.23 11.90
N PHE A 109 0.74 -12.14 11.95
CA PHE A 109 0.73 -13.29 12.83
C PHE A 109 0.47 -14.58 12.05
N ALA A 110 0.86 -15.71 12.64
CA ALA A 110 0.56 -17.05 12.14
C ALA A 110 -0.12 -17.89 13.24
N ALA A 111 -0.82 -18.95 12.85
CA ALA A 111 -1.41 -19.93 13.78
C ALA A 111 -0.38 -20.90 14.37
N MET A 112 0.86 -20.83 13.92
CA MET A 112 1.98 -21.69 14.32
C MET A 112 3.26 -20.87 14.52
N PRO A 113 4.28 -21.41 15.21
CA PRO A 113 5.56 -20.73 15.37
C PRO A 113 6.18 -20.28 14.04
N LYS A 114 6.87 -19.14 14.03
CA LYS A 114 7.44 -18.54 12.81
C LYS A 114 8.31 -19.52 12.01
N ALA A 115 9.08 -20.36 12.68
CA ALA A 115 9.94 -21.34 12.01
C ALA A 115 9.16 -22.39 11.19
N GLU A 116 7.92 -22.70 11.60
CA GLU A 116 7.03 -23.61 10.88
C GLU A 116 6.22 -22.86 9.81
N ALA A 117 5.83 -21.65 10.08
CA ALA A 117 5.04 -20.79 9.17
C ALA A 117 5.88 -20.28 7.97
N TRP A 118 7.18 -20.07 8.17
CA TRP A 118 8.07 -19.48 7.18
C TRP A 118 8.14 -20.26 5.85
N PRO A 119 8.44 -21.57 5.84
CA PRO A 119 8.50 -22.34 4.59
C PRO A 119 7.15 -22.37 3.86
N ILE A 120 6.03 -22.35 4.58
CA ILE A 120 4.69 -22.28 3.99
C ILE A 120 4.50 -20.94 3.27
N ALA A 121 4.85 -19.85 3.91
CA ALA A 121 4.74 -18.52 3.31
C ALA A 121 5.66 -18.37 2.10
N VAL A 122 6.90 -18.86 2.18
CA VAL A 122 7.85 -18.84 1.05
C VAL A 122 7.29 -19.62 -0.15
N GLU A 123 6.75 -20.81 0.07
CA GLU A 123 6.13 -21.63 -0.99
C GLU A 123 4.95 -20.90 -1.64
N ARG A 124 4.06 -20.32 -0.83
CA ARG A 124 2.87 -19.61 -1.33
C ARG A 124 3.22 -18.30 -2.03
N LEU A 125 4.21 -17.56 -1.53
CA LEU A 125 4.70 -16.37 -2.24
C LEU A 125 5.35 -16.73 -3.58
N LYS A 126 6.04 -17.87 -3.71
CA LYS A 126 6.54 -18.36 -4.99
C LYS A 126 5.40 -18.71 -5.96
N ARG A 127 4.32 -19.31 -5.48
CA ARG A 127 3.12 -19.58 -6.31
C ARG A 127 2.44 -18.28 -6.74
N MET A 128 2.34 -17.30 -5.84
CA MET A 128 1.79 -15.97 -6.16
C MET A 128 2.65 -15.25 -7.21
N ASP A 129 3.98 -15.30 -7.06
CA ASP A 129 4.92 -14.74 -8.03
C ASP A 129 4.78 -15.39 -9.41
N ALA A 130 4.69 -16.72 -9.45
CA ALA A 130 4.48 -17.49 -10.68
C ALA A 130 3.13 -17.18 -11.35
N ALA A 131 2.06 -17.00 -10.56
CA ALA A 131 0.75 -16.64 -11.09
C ALA A 131 0.71 -15.21 -11.68
N LEU A 132 1.59 -14.33 -11.27
CA LEU A 132 1.74 -12.97 -11.80
C LEU A 132 2.73 -12.89 -12.96
N ASP A 133 3.50 -13.96 -13.23
CA ASP A 133 4.53 -13.92 -14.27
C ASP A 133 3.93 -13.69 -15.65
N GLY A 134 4.54 -12.79 -16.43
CA GLY A 134 4.06 -12.40 -17.74
C GLY A 134 2.81 -11.53 -17.79
N THR A 135 2.15 -11.26 -16.66
CA THR A 135 0.91 -10.45 -16.61
C THR A 135 1.16 -8.94 -16.77
N GLY A 136 2.35 -8.46 -16.45
CA GLY A 136 2.66 -7.02 -16.37
C GLY A 136 2.17 -6.35 -15.07
N VAL A 137 1.61 -7.13 -14.13
CA VAL A 137 1.13 -6.63 -12.82
C VAL A 137 2.03 -7.12 -11.70
N ARG A 138 2.32 -6.23 -10.75
CA ARG A 138 3.06 -6.54 -9.53
C ARG A 138 2.18 -6.31 -8.30
N ILE A 139 2.35 -7.16 -7.28
CA ILE A 139 1.69 -6.98 -6.00
C ILE A 139 2.64 -6.40 -4.96
N GLY A 140 2.21 -5.35 -4.25
CA GLY A 140 2.88 -4.85 -3.05
C GLY A 140 2.26 -5.46 -1.81
N LEU A 141 3.06 -6.16 -1.02
CA LEU A 141 2.63 -6.71 0.26
C LEU A 141 3.03 -5.76 1.39
N GLU A 142 2.05 -5.31 2.15
CA GLU A 142 2.27 -4.44 3.30
C GLU A 142 2.49 -5.27 4.55
N PHE A 143 3.61 -5.02 5.23
CA PHE A 143 3.82 -5.54 6.58
C PHE A 143 3.25 -4.57 7.62
N LEU A 144 2.72 -5.12 8.70
CA LEU A 144 2.10 -4.34 9.76
C LEU A 144 3.04 -4.25 10.98
N GLY A 145 3.87 -3.20 11.01
CA GLY A 145 4.90 -2.98 12.02
C GLY A 145 4.48 -2.11 13.20
N CYS A 146 3.25 -1.60 13.22
CA CYS A 146 2.74 -0.80 14.34
C CYS A 146 2.72 -1.65 15.63
N PRO A 147 3.31 -1.18 16.75
CA PRO A 147 3.47 -2.02 17.93
C PRO A 147 2.17 -2.31 18.68
N VAL A 148 1.24 -1.36 18.70
CA VAL A 148 -0.02 -1.49 19.45
C VAL A 148 -1.19 -1.71 18.51
N TYR A 149 -1.92 -2.80 18.75
CA TYR A 149 -3.20 -3.08 18.10
C TYR A 149 -4.28 -3.19 19.17
N LYS A 150 -5.31 -2.38 19.09
CA LYS A 150 -6.47 -2.50 19.99
C LYS A 150 -7.23 -3.79 19.67
N PRO A 151 -7.76 -4.48 20.69
CA PRO A 151 -8.51 -5.73 20.48
C PRO A 151 -9.63 -5.60 19.44
N GLU A 152 -10.31 -4.47 19.40
CA GLU A 152 -11.37 -4.17 18.45
C GLU A 152 -10.90 -4.04 16.99
N THR A 153 -9.61 -3.78 16.77
CA THR A 153 -9.00 -3.69 15.44
C THR A 153 -8.29 -4.97 15.01
N ILE A 154 -7.94 -5.83 15.98
CA ILE A 154 -7.27 -7.11 15.75
C ILE A 154 -8.21 -8.16 15.14
N THR A 155 -9.53 -8.04 15.32
CA THR A 155 -10.52 -9.06 14.95
C THR A 155 -10.46 -9.48 13.49
N HIS A 156 -10.03 -8.62 12.58
CA HIS A 156 -9.84 -8.97 11.18
C HIS A 156 -8.59 -9.85 10.93
N TRP A 157 -7.57 -9.73 11.78
CA TRP A 157 -6.26 -10.32 11.57
C TRP A 157 -6.02 -11.60 12.38
N THR A 158 -6.79 -11.76 13.49
CA THR A 158 -6.65 -12.91 14.40
C THR A 158 -7.87 -13.85 14.40
N SER A 159 -8.81 -13.63 13.48
CA SER A 159 -10.06 -14.43 13.40
C SER A 159 -9.84 -15.93 13.18
N ARG A 160 -8.62 -16.34 12.83
CA ARG A 160 -8.23 -17.74 12.55
C ARG A 160 -7.34 -18.35 13.64
N GLY A 161 -7.24 -17.74 14.82
CA GLY A 161 -6.37 -18.21 15.90
C GLY A 161 -4.89 -17.90 15.71
N GLU A 162 -4.57 -16.90 14.92
CA GLU A 162 -3.22 -16.45 14.63
C GLU A 162 -2.66 -15.67 15.82
N THR A 163 -1.72 -16.25 16.54
CA THR A 163 -1.16 -15.68 17.78
C THR A 163 0.36 -15.57 17.79
N HIS A 164 1.05 -16.23 16.87
CA HIS A 164 2.51 -16.20 16.78
C HIS A 164 2.97 -15.04 15.88
N PRO A 165 3.83 -14.13 16.36
CA PRO A 165 4.41 -13.08 15.50
C PRO A 165 5.06 -13.67 14.24
N PHE A 166 4.79 -13.06 13.09
CA PHE A 166 5.32 -13.55 11.81
C PHE A 166 6.14 -12.47 11.09
N ILE A 167 5.56 -11.69 10.19
CA ILE A 167 6.27 -10.60 9.49
C ILE A 167 5.75 -9.25 9.99
N GLN A 168 6.62 -8.48 10.64
CA GLN A 168 6.28 -7.21 11.29
C GLN A 168 7.25 -6.07 10.97
N SER A 169 8.23 -6.29 10.10
CA SER A 169 9.25 -5.29 9.79
C SER A 169 9.72 -5.35 8.33
N LEU A 170 10.32 -4.26 7.88
CA LEU A 170 10.98 -4.20 6.58
C LEU A 170 12.10 -5.25 6.45
N ALA A 171 12.86 -5.47 7.53
CA ALA A 171 13.94 -6.45 7.53
C ALA A 171 13.41 -7.88 7.27
N GLU A 172 12.36 -8.29 7.97
CA GLU A 172 11.74 -9.61 7.79
C GLU A 172 11.08 -9.74 6.41
N THR A 173 10.49 -8.65 5.90
CA THR A 173 9.92 -8.63 4.55
C THR A 173 11.00 -8.78 3.49
N ASN A 174 12.14 -8.10 3.63
CA ASN A 174 13.28 -8.25 2.74
C ASN A 174 13.85 -9.67 2.80
N GLU A 175 13.94 -10.28 3.99
CA GLU A 175 14.44 -11.65 4.17
C GLU A 175 13.59 -12.66 3.40
N ILE A 176 12.25 -12.61 3.54
CA ILE A 176 11.38 -13.56 2.85
C ILE A 176 11.37 -13.33 1.33
N LEU A 177 11.38 -12.08 0.87
CA LEU A 177 11.45 -11.77 -0.57
C LEU A 177 12.78 -12.20 -1.18
N HIS A 178 13.88 -12.14 -0.43
CA HIS A 178 15.18 -12.64 -0.88
C HIS A 178 15.15 -14.17 -1.08
N GLU A 179 14.50 -14.91 -0.18
CA GLU A 179 14.36 -16.37 -0.28
C GLU A 179 13.39 -16.77 -1.42
N VAL A 180 12.31 -16.01 -1.61
CA VAL A 180 11.36 -16.20 -2.72
C VAL A 180 12.01 -15.91 -4.07
N LYS A 181 12.98 -14.99 -4.14
CA LYS A 181 13.58 -14.44 -5.36
C LYS A 181 12.53 -13.85 -6.30
N SER A 182 11.55 -13.19 -5.71
CA SER A 182 10.38 -12.69 -6.42
C SER A 182 10.74 -11.56 -7.40
N ARG A 183 9.98 -11.51 -8.50
CA ARG A 183 9.97 -10.42 -9.49
C ARG A 183 8.66 -9.64 -9.47
N ASN A 184 7.57 -10.30 -9.13
CA ASN A 184 6.21 -9.75 -9.21
C ASN A 184 5.60 -9.49 -7.84
N VAL A 185 6.13 -10.13 -6.77
CA VAL A 185 5.76 -9.84 -5.38
C VAL A 185 6.78 -8.89 -4.79
N GLY A 186 6.33 -7.76 -4.30
CA GLY A 186 7.16 -6.72 -3.70
C GLY A 186 6.54 -6.18 -2.41
N ILE A 187 6.88 -4.96 -2.08
CA ILE A 187 6.57 -4.32 -0.79
C ILE A 187 5.69 -3.10 -1.03
N THR A 188 4.59 -3.00 -0.31
CA THR A 188 3.99 -1.71 0.04
C THR A 188 4.73 -1.21 1.27
N LEU A 189 5.51 -0.15 1.11
CA LEU A 189 6.29 0.42 2.20
C LEU A 189 5.52 1.58 2.83
N ASP A 190 4.94 1.33 3.99
CA ASP A 190 4.22 2.31 4.79
C ASP A 190 5.15 2.96 5.83
N SER A 191 5.15 4.29 5.90
CA SER A 191 5.99 5.06 6.82
C SER A 191 5.64 4.80 8.29
N TYR A 192 4.37 4.53 8.62
CA TYR A 192 3.93 4.23 9.98
C TYR A 192 4.44 2.88 10.47
N HIS A 193 4.25 1.86 9.63
CA HIS A 193 4.68 0.52 9.94
C HIS A 193 6.20 0.38 9.94
N TRP A 194 6.88 1.07 9.02
CA TRP A 194 8.33 1.17 9.02
C TRP A 194 8.85 1.84 10.30
N TYR A 195 8.30 2.99 10.66
CA TYR A 195 8.72 3.69 11.87
C TYR A 195 8.38 2.89 13.14
N GLY A 196 7.17 2.34 13.24
CA GLY A 196 6.70 1.58 14.39
C GLY A 196 7.49 0.29 14.65
N SER A 197 8.10 -0.31 13.62
CA SER A 197 8.94 -1.51 13.73
C SER A 197 10.43 -1.22 13.88
N ASP A 198 10.83 -0.03 14.34
CA ASP A 198 12.23 0.40 14.46
C ASP A 198 13.00 0.39 13.14
N GLY A 199 12.30 0.62 12.03
CA GLY A 199 12.89 0.71 10.71
C GLY A 199 13.92 1.83 10.61
N THR A 200 15.01 1.60 9.87
CA THR A 200 16.10 2.57 9.69
C THR A 200 16.22 3.02 8.24
N ILE A 201 16.77 4.20 8.02
CA ILE A 201 17.07 4.72 6.68
C ILE A 201 18.09 3.82 5.94
N ALA A 202 19.01 3.18 6.67
CA ALA A 202 19.95 2.22 6.08
C ALA A 202 19.23 1.03 5.47
N GLN A 203 18.27 0.42 6.17
CA GLN A 203 17.47 -0.68 5.65
C GLN A 203 16.70 -0.31 4.37
N ILE A 204 16.18 0.91 4.28
CA ILE A 204 15.53 1.38 3.04
C ILE A 204 16.53 1.41 1.89
N ARG A 205 17.72 1.96 2.11
CA ARG A 205 18.77 2.05 1.08
C ARG A 205 19.29 0.68 0.63
N GLU A 206 19.25 -0.31 1.49
CA GLU A 206 19.61 -1.70 1.21
C GLU A 206 18.49 -2.48 0.50
N THR A 207 17.25 -1.99 0.57
CA THR A 207 16.11 -2.60 -0.12
C THR A 207 16.21 -2.33 -1.62
N PRO A 208 16.21 -3.36 -2.49
CA PRO A 208 16.17 -3.13 -3.93
C PRO A 208 14.95 -2.31 -4.33
N GLY A 209 15.13 -1.20 -5.05
CA GLY A 209 14.01 -0.37 -5.50
C GLY A 209 12.99 -1.13 -6.35
N ALA A 210 13.45 -2.17 -7.06
CA ALA A 210 12.58 -3.08 -7.79
C ALA A 210 11.63 -3.89 -6.89
N TRP A 211 11.89 -4.02 -5.58
CA TRP A 211 10.96 -4.67 -4.65
C TRP A 211 9.90 -3.72 -4.11
N ILE A 212 10.14 -2.42 -4.11
CA ILE A 212 9.14 -1.46 -3.67
C ILE A 212 8.12 -1.30 -4.80
N THR A 213 6.84 -1.49 -4.50
CA THR A 213 5.74 -1.40 -5.48
C THR A 213 4.84 -0.21 -5.23
N LEU A 214 4.64 0.14 -3.97
CA LEU A 214 3.78 1.22 -3.53
C LEU A 214 4.32 1.83 -2.25
N LEU A 215 4.04 3.10 -2.03
CA LEU A 215 4.33 3.77 -0.76
C LEU A 215 3.03 4.22 -0.11
N HIS A 216 2.90 3.99 1.20
CA HIS A 216 1.95 4.68 2.04
C HIS A 216 2.68 5.69 2.92
N ILE A 217 2.19 6.93 2.97
CA ILE A 217 2.79 8.01 3.75
C ILE A 217 1.78 8.59 4.73
N ASN A 218 2.22 8.76 5.94
CA ASN A 218 1.49 9.33 7.07
C ASN A 218 2.50 9.75 8.14
N ASP A 219 2.05 10.24 9.28
CA ASP A 219 2.91 10.63 10.40
C ASP A 219 2.34 10.11 11.71
N GLY A 220 3.14 10.10 12.76
CA GLY A 220 2.76 9.73 14.11
C GLY A 220 2.86 10.91 15.06
N LYS A 221 1.96 10.95 16.06
CA LYS A 221 1.94 12.00 17.07
C LYS A 221 3.29 12.08 17.80
N SER A 222 3.86 13.27 17.90
CA SER A 222 5.17 13.51 18.51
C SER A 222 5.20 13.33 20.04
N ASP A 223 4.05 13.35 20.68
CA ASP A 223 3.85 13.13 22.11
C ASP A 223 3.57 11.67 22.48
N VAL A 224 3.54 10.78 21.49
CA VAL A 224 3.37 9.33 21.67
C VAL A 224 4.71 8.64 21.44
N ALA A 225 5.15 7.84 22.41
CA ALA A 225 6.38 7.06 22.25
C ALA A 225 6.19 6.01 21.15
N ARG A 226 7.27 5.68 20.43
CA ARG A 226 7.23 4.76 19.29
C ARG A 226 6.55 3.42 19.62
N HIS A 227 6.85 2.85 20.78
CA HIS A 227 6.27 1.56 21.20
C HIS A 227 4.81 1.64 21.65
N ASP A 228 4.24 2.85 21.78
CA ASP A 228 2.83 3.09 22.09
C ASP A 228 2.03 3.53 20.86
N LEU A 229 2.67 3.63 19.69
CA LEU A 229 2.00 3.99 18.44
C LEU A 229 0.89 2.99 18.10
N HIS A 230 -0.26 3.54 17.76
CA HIS A 230 -1.44 2.78 17.40
C HIS A 230 -1.86 3.09 15.96
N ASP A 231 -2.15 2.08 15.16
CA ASP A 231 -2.40 2.19 13.74
C ASP A 231 -3.50 3.20 13.34
N PHE A 232 -4.51 3.37 14.20
CA PHE A 232 -5.61 4.33 14.00
C PHE A 232 -5.36 5.71 14.62
N ASP A 233 -4.13 5.99 15.07
CA ASP A 233 -3.72 7.30 15.60
C ASP A 233 -2.84 8.09 14.61
N ARG A 234 -2.89 7.72 13.34
CA ARG A 234 -2.13 8.38 12.28
C ARG A 234 -2.58 9.82 12.10
N ILE A 235 -1.64 10.68 11.75
CA ILE A 235 -1.86 12.09 11.45
C ILE A 235 -1.30 12.45 10.07
N MET A 236 -1.57 13.68 9.62
CA MET A 236 -1.10 14.13 8.31
C MET A 236 0.42 14.19 8.26
N PRO A 237 1.05 13.83 7.12
CA PRO A 237 2.49 13.97 6.94
C PRO A 237 3.00 15.37 7.28
N GLY A 238 4.02 15.43 8.13
CA GLY A 238 4.63 16.69 8.60
C GLY A 238 3.99 17.30 9.84
N GLU A 239 2.91 16.75 10.38
CA GLU A 239 2.34 17.18 11.66
C GLU A 239 3.00 16.47 12.87
N GLY A 240 3.76 15.42 12.63
CA GLY A 240 4.43 14.62 13.66
C GLY A 240 5.95 14.75 13.63
N ASN A 241 6.62 13.65 13.96
CA ASN A 241 8.07 13.61 14.09
C ASN A 241 8.75 12.53 13.25
N PHE A 242 8.04 11.87 12.35
CA PHE A 242 8.68 10.89 11.48
C PHE A 242 9.66 11.58 10.53
N PRO A 243 10.81 10.99 10.24
CA PRO A 243 11.81 11.59 9.34
C PRO A 243 11.40 11.40 7.86
N LEU A 244 10.21 11.89 7.47
CA LEU A 244 9.59 11.62 6.18
C LEU A 244 10.38 12.12 4.98
N ALA A 245 11.10 13.24 5.12
CA ALA A 245 11.97 13.76 4.05
C ALA A 245 13.16 12.82 3.81
N ASP A 246 13.80 12.32 4.87
CA ASP A 246 14.90 11.37 4.77
C ASP A 246 14.41 10.01 4.25
N TRP A 247 13.19 9.60 4.66
CA TRP A 247 12.52 8.40 4.21
C TRP A 247 12.27 8.43 2.69
N LEU A 248 11.65 9.51 2.17
CA LEU A 248 11.43 9.69 0.72
C LEU A 248 12.76 9.80 -0.05
N SER A 249 13.72 10.54 0.50
CA SER A 249 15.05 10.68 -0.10
C SER A 249 15.74 9.31 -0.21
N ALA A 250 15.71 8.51 0.86
CA ALA A 250 16.30 7.16 0.83
C ALA A 250 15.64 6.28 -0.23
N ILE A 251 14.31 6.28 -0.32
CA ILE A 251 13.55 5.51 -1.32
C ILE A 251 13.92 5.97 -2.74
N SER A 252 14.02 7.28 -2.97
CA SER A 252 14.38 7.79 -4.30
C SER A 252 15.76 7.31 -4.76
N HIS A 253 16.69 7.09 -3.84
CA HIS A 253 18.04 6.58 -4.14
C HIS A 253 18.07 5.07 -4.45
N THR A 254 17.01 4.32 -4.10
CA THR A 254 16.89 2.92 -4.51
C THR A 254 16.54 2.75 -5.99
N GLY A 255 16.15 3.83 -6.67
CA GLY A 255 15.66 3.82 -8.05
C GLY A 255 14.16 3.50 -8.18
N PHE A 256 13.41 3.50 -7.07
CA PHE A 256 11.96 3.34 -7.10
C PHE A 256 11.30 4.43 -7.97
N ASP A 257 10.44 4.03 -8.89
CA ASP A 257 9.57 4.90 -9.70
C ASP A 257 8.14 4.40 -9.57
N GLY A 258 7.28 5.17 -8.91
CA GLY A 258 5.92 4.72 -8.61
C GLY A 258 5.07 5.75 -7.89
N PHE A 259 4.12 5.27 -7.11
CA PHE A 259 3.14 6.11 -6.43
C PHE A 259 3.33 6.10 -4.91
N VAL A 260 2.92 7.22 -4.30
CA VAL A 260 2.75 7.35 -2.85
C VAL A 260 1.33 7.77 -2.55
N ALA A 261 0.66 7.00 -1.70
CA ALA A 261 -0.67 7.26 -1.21
C ALA A 261 -0.62 7.80 0.23
N LEU A 262 -1.42 8.83 0.54
CA LEU A 262 -1.63 9.17 1.94
C LEU A 262 -2.57 8.13 2.56
N GLU A 263 -2.12 7.52 3.65
CA GLU A 263 -2.96 6.59 4.40
C GLU A 263 -3.07 7.00 5.86
N VAL A 264 -3.91 8.00 6.10
CA VAL A 264 -4.18 8.52 7.45
C VAL A 264 -5.43 7.86 8.00
N LEU A 265 -5.25 6.77 8.73
CA LEU A 265 -6.34 6.03 9.37
C LEU A 265 -6.72 6.67 10.71
N GLY A 266 -8.02 6.64 11.03
CA GLY A 266 -8.51 7.07 12.35
C GLY A 266 -9.61 8.12 12.32
N PRO A 267 -10.09 8.54 13.50
CA PRO A 267 -11.25 9.41 13.64
C PRO A 267 -11.05 10.84 13.14
N ARG A 268 -9.79 11.25 12.90
CA ARG A 268 -9.45 12.60 12.40
C ARG A 268 -10.03 12.86 11.00
N MET A 269 -10.37 11.79 10.26
CA MET A 269 -10.98 11.86 8.94
C MET A 269 -12.47 12.15 8.99
N ALA A 270 -13.13 11.89 10.10
CA ALA A 270 -14.58 12.00 10.20
C ALA A 270 -15.04 13.45 10.08
N GLY A 271 -15.92 13.71 9.12
CA GLY A 271 -16.56 15.02 8.95
C GLY A 271 -15.78 16.04 8.13
N VAL A 272 -14.60 15.70 7.61
CA VAL A 272 -13.88 16.55 6.66
C VAL A 272 -14.41 16.29 5.24
N ALA A 273 -14.73 17.35 4.50
CA ALA A 273 -15.17 17.21 3.10
C ALA A 273 -14.03 16.57 2.27
N PRO A 274 -14.32 15.58 1.41
CA PRO A 274 -13.31 14.88 0.60
C PRO A 274 -12.38 15.82 -0.17
N GLU A 275 -12.94 16.88 -0.73
CA GLU A 275 -12.21 17.89 -1.50
C GLU A 275 -11.17 18.66 -0.64
N ALA A 276 -11.57 19.09 0.56
CA ALA A 276 -10.69 19.77 1.49
C ALA A 276 -9.56 18.85 1.96
N TYR A 277 -9.89 17.58 2.19
CA TYR A 277 -8.92 16.61 2.63
C TYR A 277 -7.92 16.21 1.52
N ALA A 278 -8.41 16.00 0.30
CA ALA A 278 -7.55 15.73 -0.84
C ALA A 278 -6.58 16.90 -1.12
N ALA A 279 -7.07 18.14 -1.07
CA ALA A 279 -6.23 19.33 -1.21
C ALA A 279 -5.17 19.43 -0.10
N ALA A 280 -5.58 19.26 1.16
CA ALA A 280 -4.66 19.26 2.30
C ALA A 280 -3.58 18.17 2.18
N GLY A 281 -3.91 17.02 1.58
CA GLY A 281 -2.97 15.94 1.32
C GLY A 281 -1.82 16.36 0.39
N LEU A 282 -2.09 17.05 -0.71
CA LEU A 282 -1.03 17.56 -1.58
C LEU A 282 -0.23 18.68 -0.89
N ASP A 283 -0.90 19.55 -0.15
CA ASP A 283 -0.25 20.66 0.52
C ASP A 283 0.74 20.19 1.61
N CYS A 284 0.40 19.16 2.38
CA CYS A 284 1.30 18.60 3.39
C CYS A 284 2.52 17.88 2.77
N LEU A 285 2.39 17.30 1.57
CA LEU A 285 3.49 16.65 0.87
C LEU A 285 4.51 17.62 0.29
N ARG A 286 4.12 18.82 -0.15
CA ARG A 286 5.00 19.79 -0.81
C ARG A 286 6.29 20.08 -0.02
N PRO A 287 6.25 20.47 1.27
CA PRO A 287 7.47 20.77 2.03
C PRO A 287 8.32 19.50 2.26
N ILE A 288 7.72 18.34 2.37
CA ILE A 288 8.43 17.07 2.56
C ILE A 288 9.21 16.71 1.30
N TYR A 289 8.56 16.79 0.12
CA TYR A 289 9.21 16.58 -1.17
C TYR A 289 10.35 17.55 -1.40
N ALA A 290 10.14 18.85 -1.15
CA ALA A 290 11.18 19.87 -1.29
C ALA A 290 12.41 19.56 -0.41
N LYS A 291 12.20 19.15 0.86
CA LYS A 291 13.29 18.75 1.76
C LYS A 291 13.97 17.45 1.30
N ALA A 292 13.26 16.54 0.67
CA ALA A 292 13.79 15.29 0.11
C ALA A 292 14.55 15.50 -1.21
N GLY A 293 14.53 16.71 -1.79
CA GLY A 293 15.10 17.01 -3.10
C GLY A 293 14.29 16.46 -4.28
N LEU A 294 12.99 16.28 -4.08
CA LEU A 294 12.05 15.72 -5.06
C LEU A 294 11.06 16.79 -5.55
N SER A 295 10.51 16.60 -6.74
CA SER A 295 9.40 17.39 -7.27
C SER A 295 8.09 16.66 -7.01
N LEU A 296 7.10 17.39 -6.53
CA LEU A 296 5.72 16.92 -6.42
C LEU A 296 5.00 17.18 -7.76
N THR A 297 5.25 16.31 -8.77
CA THR A 297 4.66 16.46 -10.13
C THR A 297 4.07 15.16 -10.60
#